data_0157847c619c3377e0778371af5023a0
#
_entry.id   0157847c619c3377e0778371af5023a0
#
_cell.length_a   1.000
_cell.length_b   1.000
_cell.length_c   1.000
_cell.angle_alpha   90.00
_cell.angle_beta   90.00
_cell.angle_gamma   90.00
#
_symmetry.space_group_name_H-M   'P 1'
#
loop_
_entity.id
_entity.type
_entity.pdbx_description
1 polymer ?
#
loop_
_entity_poly.entity_id
_entity_poly.type
_entity_poly.pdbx_seq_one_letter_code
_entity_poly.pdbx_strand_id
1 'polypeptide(L)'
;MLRVMVRGGGVQPTVLGSGETLLVGRAPGAELANADAEAQLRTTALDLPEVAPHVSRVAAEVVVGEEVVRLRWHGSTEAQLSSLFDAPGGARRVALGTGMSALLDEGENQLLVLRGLADPAGGFSDLTLEIDIAQAGNEEQPPPPARVHDPDSTATAPAPRLERWTKEWFVALALAEPWLTGLDDYPRPPSNREIYERVREWHGYAWNLERPQRVDESIRSVAALAFGAGDNPFTISAGRVQNVRYAVGLRAAETRLVTATDLAEVNAKATTRHTPK
;
A
#
# COMPACT_ATOMS: atom_id res chain seq x y z
N MET A 1 -5.14 -8.14 30.56
CA MET A 1 -4.48 -6.98 29.90
C MET A 1 -3.95 -7.45 28.55
N LEU A 2 -4.06 -6.62 27.52
CA LEU A 2 -3.50 -6.94 26.21
C LEU A 2 -2.00 -6.62 26.16
N ARG A 3 -1.27 -7.43 25.40
CA ARG A 3 0.13 -7.23 25.04
C ARG A 3 0.24 -7.29 23.52
N VAL A 4 0.92 -6.31 22.96
CA VAL A 4 1.12 -6.21 21.52
C VAL A 4 2.61 -6.25 21.24
N MET A 5 3.04 -7.12 20.33
CA MET A 5 4.40 -7.17 19.83
C MET A 5 4.42 -6.80 18.33
N VAL A 6 5.23 -5.80 17.99
CA VAL A 6 5.45 -5.38 16.60
C VAL A 6 6.84 -5.75 16.18
N ARG A 7 6.97 -6.44 15.02
CA ARG A 7 8.23 -6.92 14.46
C ARG A 7 8.22 -6.90 12.92
N GLY A 8 9.33 -7.16 12.30
CA GLY A 8 9.46 -7.17 10.83
C GLY A 8 10.01 -5.87 10.28
N GLY A 9 10.14 -5.74 8.96
CA GLY A 9 10.61 -4.52 8.30
C GLY A 9 12.02 -4.05 8.71
N GLY A 10 12.87 -4.93 9.25
CA GLY A 10 14.19 -4.56 9.73
C GLY A 10 14.21 -3.83 11.08
N VAL A 11 13.06 -3.66 11.75
CA VAL A 11 12.96 -3.01 13.06
C VAL A 11 13.22 -3.99 14.20
N GLN A 12 13.68 -3.45 15.32
CA GLN A 12 13.76 -4.23 16.56
C GLN A 12 12.34 -4.52 17.10
N PRO A 13 12.06 -5.74 17.57
CA PRO A 13 10.78 -6.07 18.16
C PRO A 13 10.43 -5.10 19.29
N THR A 14 9.24 -4.51 19.19
CA THR A 14 8.71 -3.54 20.17
C THR A 14 7.49 -4.14 20.84
N VAL A 15 7.44 -4.06 22.16
CA VAL A 15 6.33 -4.58 22.95
C VAL A 15 5.60 -3.44 23.65
N LEU A 16 4.27 -3.49 23.60
CA LEU A 16 3.37 -2.50 24.18
C LEU A 16 2.39 -3.19 25.13
N GLY A 17 2.06 -2.52 26.22
CA GLY A 17 0.98 -2.90 27.14
C GLY A 17 -0.27 -2.05 26.96
N SER A 18 -1.32 -2.41 27.71
CA SER A 18 -2.56 -1.62 27.73
C SER A 18 -2.31 -0.17 28.16
N GLY A 19 -2.91 0.77 27.45
CA GLY A 19 -2.75 2.21 27.66
C GLY A 19 -1.54 2.83 26.95
N GLU A 20 -0.76 2.03 26.22
CA GLU A 20 0.38 2.52 25.43
C GLU A 20 0.02 2.71 23.96
N THR A 21 0.75 3.61 23.33
CA THR A 21 0.61 3.95 21.90
C THR A 21 1.94 3.76 21.18
N LEU A 22 1.91 3.23 19.96
CA LEU A 22 3.06 3.16 19.08
C LEU A 22 2.83 4.04 17.84
N LEU A 23 3.74 4.95 17.59
CA LEU A 23 3.83 5.68 16.33
C LEU A 23 4.87 4.99 15.43
N VAL A 24 4.47 4.64 14.22
CA VAL A 24 5.32 3.93 13.26
C VAL A 24 5.48 4.79 12.01
N GLY A 25 6.69 4.91 11.49
CA GLY A 25 6.91 5.67 10.27
C GLY A 25 8.37 5.96 9.98
N ARG A 26 8.63 6.85 9.05
CA ARG A 26 10.00 7.22 8.65
C ARG A 26 10.74 8.04 9.72
N ALA A 27 10.03 8.87 10.49
CA ALA A 27 10.59 9.70 11.56
C ALA A 27 9.52 10.09 12.60
N PRO A 28 8.86 9.11 13.27
CA PRO A 28 7.80 9.39 14.23
C PRO A 28 8.32 10.07 15.50
N GLY A 29 9.60 9.91 15.83
CA GLY A 29 10.22 10.56 16.98
C GLY A 29 10.18 12.09 16.96
N ALA A 30 10.17 12.70 15.76
CA ALA A 30 10.05 14.16 15.62
C ALA A 30 8.65 14.67 16.02
N GLU A 31 7.61 13.92 15.74
CA GLU A 31 6.23 14.27 16.17
C GLU A 31 6.06 14.03 17.67
N LEU A 32 6.61 12.93 18.18
CA LEU A 32 6.58 12.62 19.61
C LEU A 32 7.28 13.71 20.44
N ALA A 33 8.38 14.28 19.94
CA ALA A 33 9.11 15.36 20.63
C ALA A 33 8.27 16.64 20.80
N ASN A 34 7.27 16.85 19.97
CA ASN A 34 6.36 17.99 20.01
C ASN A 34 5.07 17.72 20.82
N ALA A 35 4.86 16.47 21.29
CA ALA A 35 3.71 16.10 22.09
C ALA A 35 3.86 16.57 23.54
N ASP A 36 2.76 16.59 24.29
CA ASP A 36 2.81 16.88 25.72
C ASP A 36 3.52 15.78 26.52
N ALA A 37 3.92 16.11 27.75
CA ALA A 37 4.73 15.20 28.58
C ALA A 37 4.00 13.90 28.93
N GLU A 38 2.68 13.90 29.07
CA GLU A 38 1.89 12.70 29.37
C GLU A 38 1.82 11.78 28.15
N ALA A 39 1.59 12.34 26.97
CA ALA A 39 1.62 11.59 25.72
C ALA A 39 3.00 11.00 25.46
N GLN A 40 4.09 11.75 25.73
CA GLN A 40 5.47 11.25 25.58
C GLN A 40 5.77 10.06 26.47
N LEU A 41 5.21 9.99 27.69
CA LEU A 41 5.42 8.88 28.62
C LEU A 41 4.74 7.57 28.16
N ARG A 42 3.64 7.67 27.42
CA ARG A 42 2.83 6.53 27.00
C ARG A 42 3.00 6.16 25.54
N THR A 43 3.80 6.93 24.79
CA THR A 43 3.96 6.73 23.36
C THR A 43 5.40 6.32 23.04
N THR A 44 5.53 5.26 22.26
CA THR A 44 6.78 4.79 21.70
C THR A 44 6.85 5.17 20.23
N ALA A 45 8.00 5.65 19.76
CA ALA A 45 8.26 5.90 18.34
C ALA A 45 9.06 4.74 17.76
N LEU A 46 8.59 4.17 16.66
CA LEU A 46 9.26 3.10 15.91
C LEU A 46 9.67 3.65 14.53
N ASP A 47 10.94 3.97 14.41
CA ASP A 47 11.53 4.41 13.15
C ASP A 47 11.72 3.20 12.21
N LEU A 48 11.18 3.30 11.00
CA LEU A 48 11.32 2.27 9.98
C LEU A 48 12.60 2.51 9.19
N PRO A 49 13.55 1.54 9.16
CA PRO A 49 14.78 1.68 8.38
C PRO A 49 14.50 1.52 6.88
N GLU A 50 15.31 2.15 6.05
CA GLU A 50 15.35 1.97 4.59
C GLU A 50 14.01 2.21 3.87
N VAL A 51 13.09 2.93 4.51
CA VAL A 51 11.79 3.23 3.91
C VAL A 51 11.90 4.23 2.77
N ALA A 52 10.99 4.09 1.83
CA ALA A 52 10.89 4.99 0.69
C ALA A 52 10.57 6.43 1.14
N PRO A 53 11.09 7.48 0.45
CA PRO A 53 10.89 8.88 0.83
C PRO A 53 9.44 9.33 0.88
N HIS A 54 8.56 8.63 0.17
CA HIS A 54 7.12 8.90 0.14
C HIS A 54 6.35 8.25 1.30
N VAL A 55 6.99 7.42 2.14
CA VAL A 55 6.40 6.95 3.40
C VAL A 55 6.34 8.12 4.38
N SER A 56 5.21 8.32 5.01
CA SER A 56 4.98 9.42 5.95
C SER A 56 5.89 9.31 7.18
N ARG A 57 6.27 10.45 7.77
CA ARG A 57 7.04 10.49 9.02
C ARG A 57 6.32 9.71 10.13
N VAL A 58 5.00 9.93 10.26
CA VAL A 58 4.09 9.04 10.99
C VAL A 58 3.18 8.40 9.96
N ALA A 59 3.32 7.10 9.74
CA ALA A 59 2.53 6.34 8.79
C ALA A 59 1.38 5.60 9.48
N ALA A 60 1.62 5.06 10.67
CA ALA A 60 0.63 4.36 11.46
C ALA A 60 0.70 4.73 12.94
N GLU A 61 -0.43 4.62 13.61
CA GLU A 61 -0.59 4.70 15.04
C GLU A 61 -1.28 3.42 15.54
N VAL A 62 -0.67 2.74 16.50
CA VAL A 62 -1.26 1.57 17.17
C VAL A 62 -1.55 1.94 18.62
N VAL A 63 -2.81 1.90 18.99
CA VAL A 63 -3.27 2.21 20.36
C VAL A 63 -3.72 0.93 21.03
N VAL A 64 -3.10 0.58 22.14
CA VAL A 64 -3.43 -0.61 22.92
C VAL A 64 -4.41 -0.23 24.01
N GLY A 65 -5.68 -0.57 23.83
CA GLY A 65 -6.72 -0.41 24.86
C GLY A 65 -6.70 -1.54 25.89
N GLU A 66 -7.71 -1.57 26.76
CA GLU A 66 -7.86 -2.65 27.76
C GLU A 66 -8.33 -3.95 27.10
N GLU A 67 -9.25 -3.86 26.12
CA GLU A 67 -9.91 -5.01 25.48
C GLU A 67 -9.66 -5.08 23.97
N VAL A 68 -9.25 -3.97 23.33
CA VAL A 68 -9.08 -3.87 21.88
C VAL A 68 -7.80 -3.16 21.52
N VAL A 69 -7.21 -3.55 20.39
CA VAL A 69 -6.09 -2.85 19.77
C VAL A 69 -6.60 -2.18 18.51
N ARG A 70 -6.32 -0.89 18.35
CA ARG A 70 -6.71 -0.10 17.19
C ARG A 70 -5.49 0.36 16.44
N LEU A 71 -5.47 0.10 15.14
CA LEU A 71 -4.53 0.67 14.19
C LEU A 71 -5.21 1.81 13.43
N ARG A 72 -4.56 2.96 13.34
CA ARG A 72 -4.96 4.09 12.50
C ARG A 72 -3.88 4.37 11.48
N TRP A 73 -4.27 4.44 10.21
CA TRP A 73 -3.36 4.74 9.12
C TRP A 73 -3.35 6.24 8.83
N HIS A 74 -2.19 6.87 8.92
CA HIS A 74 -1.96 8.28 8.62
C HIS A 74 -1.22 8.47 7.30
N GLY A 75 -0.63 7.38 6.78
CA GLY A 75 0.21 7.42 5.59
C GLY A 75 -0.50 7.92 4.35
N SER A 76 0.25 8.62 3.48
CA SER A 76 -0.21 9.00 2.14
C SER A 76 -0.10 7.87 1.13
N THR A 77 0.62 6.79 1.47
CA THR A 77 0.71 5.54 0.71
C THR A 77 -0.42 4.60 1.10
N GLU A 78 -0.74 3.66 0.22
CA GLU A 78 -1.68 2.60 0.53
C GLU A 78 -1.01 1.53 1.40
N ALA A 79 -1.80 0.99 2.34
CA ALA A 79 -1.42 -0.15 3.13
C ALA A 79 -2.54 -1.19 3.12
N GLN A 80 -2.19 -2.42 3.43
CA GLN A 80 -3.14 -3.52 3.60
C GLN A 80 -2.93 -4.14 4.99
N LEU A 81 -4.02 -4.34 5.69
CA LEU A 81 -4.04 -5.07 6.96
C LEU A 81 -4.64 -6.44 6.70
N SER A 82 -3.95 -7.49 7.12
CA SER A 82 -4.44 -8.87 7.08
C SER A 82 -4.38 -9.46 8.46
N SER A 83 -5.43 -10.18 8.88
CA SER A 83 -5.34 -11.09 10.02
C SER A 83 -4.85 -12.45 9.50
N LEU A 84 -3.82 -12.99 10.15
CA LEU A 84 -3.28 -14.33 9.83
C LEU A 84 -3.99 -15.42 10.66
N PHE A 85 -4.91 -15.02 11.53
CA PHE A 85 -5.68 -15.95 12.34
C PHE A 85 -6.70 -16.71 11.48
N ASP A 86 -6.81 -18.01 11.73
CA ASP A 86 -7.74 -18.93 11.04
C ASP A 86 -9.18 -18.71 11.56
N ALA A 87 -9.73 -17.53 11.28
CA ALA A 87 -11.11 -17.23 11.66
C ALA A 87 -12.10 -17.98 10.75
N PRO A 88 -13.26 -18.41 11.27
CA PRO A 88 -14.34 -18.91 10.44
C PRO A 88 -14.74 -17.86 9.39
N GLY A 89 -14.34 -18.05 8.13
CA GLY A 89 -14.55 -17.09 7.05
C GLY A 89 -13.27 -16.66 6.31
N GLY A 90 -12.10 -17.19 6.70
CA GLY A 90 -10.81 -16.95 6.04
C GLY A 90 -10.08 -15.68 6.49
N ALA A 91 -8.84 -15.52 6.06
CA ALA A 91 -8.00 -14.36 6.35
C ALA A 91 -8.67 -13.08 5.82
N ARG A 92 -8.89 -12.11 6.71
CA ARG A 92 -9.42 -10.81 6.33
C ARG A 92 -8.29 -9.94 5.77
N ARG A 93 -8.52 -9.32 4.63
CA ARG A 93 -7.65 -8.30 4.08
C ARG A 93 -8.43 -7.00 3.94
N VAL A 94 -7.91 -5.94 4.55
CA VAL A 94 -8.50 -4.60 4.53
C VAL A 94 -7.49 -3.63 3.92
N ALA A 95 -7.87 -2.92 2.86
CA ALA A 95 -7.08 -1.82 2.34
C ALA A 95 -7.24 -0.60 3.26
N LEU A 96 -6.11 -0.01 3.65
CA LEU A 96 -6.06 1.16 4.52
C LEU A 96 -5.70 2.41 3.70
N GLY A 97 -6.63 3.36 3.65
CA GLY A 97 -6.37 4.70 3.15
C GLY A 97 -6.10 5.68 4.27
N THR A 98 -5.57 6.86 3.95
CA THR A 98 -5.27 7.92 4.93
C THR A 98 -6.47 8.24 5.82
N GLY A 99 -6.26 8.23 7.13
CA GLY A 99 -7.27 8.50 8.15
C GLY A 99 -8.15 7.31 8.52
N MET A 100 -8.03 6.17 7.84
CA MET A 100 -8.78 4.96 8.18
C MET A 100 -8.26 4.33 9.47
N SER A 101 -9.17 3.72 10.22
CA SER A 101 -8.85 2.93 11.42
C SER A 101 -9.42 1.53 11.27
N ALA A 102 -8.70 0.56 11.82
CA ALA A 102 -9.13 -0.83 11.92
C ALA A 102 -8.90 -1.35 13.35
N LEU A 103 -9.75 -2.24 13.81
CA LEU A 103 -9.47 -3.03 14.98
C LEU A 103 -8.65 -4.25 14.56
N LEU A 104 -7.65 -4.57 15.36
CA LEU A 104 -6.80 -5.73 15.14
C LEU A 104 -7.39 -6.92 15.90
N ASP A 105 -7.34 -8.08 15.25
CA ASP A 105 -7.80 -9.33 15.87
C ASP A 105 -6.72 -9.88 16.82
N GLU A 106 -7.13 -10.67 17.81
CA GLU A 106 -6.20 -11.42 18.66
C GLU A 106 -5.39 -12.40 17.79
N GLY A 107 -4.09 -12.57 18.08
CA GLY A 107 -3.15 -13.35 17.31
C GLY A 107 -2.35 -12.51 16.32
N GLU A 108 -1.88 -13.13 15.25
CA GLU A 108 -1.00 -12.50 14.25
C GLU A 108 -1.79 -11.66 13.26
N ASN A 109 -1.41 -10.40 13.15
CA ASN A 109 -1.85 -9.46 12.11
C ASN A 109 -0.65 -9.02 11.29
N GLN A 110 -0.85 -8.76 10.01
CA GLN A 110 0.18 -8.28 9.10
C GLN A 110 -0.23 -6.94 8.51
N LEU A 111 0.60 -5.93 8.70
CA LEU A 111 0.49 -4.64 8.03
C LEU A 111 1.49 -4.59 6.87
N LEU A 112 0.97 -4.55 5.65
CA LEU A 112 1.73 -4.44 4.42
C LEU A 112 1.65 -2.99 3.91
N VAL A 113 2.78 -2.28 3.89
CA VAL A 113 2.88 -0.94 3.29
C VAL A 113 3.34 -1.10 1.86
N LEU A 114 2.46 -0.79 0.91
CA LEU A 114 2.74 -0.98 -0.51
C LEU A 114 3.84 -0.01 -0.97
N ARG A 115 4.87 -0.53 -1.62
CA ARG A 115 6.05 0.24 -2.05
C ARG A 115 6.75 0.98 -0.90
N GLY A 116 6.70 0.40 0.31
CA GLY A 116 7.19 1.03 1.54
C GLY A 116 8.71 1.10 1.67
N LEU A 117 9.45 0.22 0.99
CA LEU A 117 10.92 0.18 1.03
C LEU A 117 11.51 0.78 -0.25
N ALA A 118 12.64 1.49 -0.10
CA ALA A 118 13.46 1.89 -1.24
C ALA A 118 14.37 0.72 -1.65
N ASP A 119 14.37 0.38 -2.93
CA ASP A 119 15.23 -0.67 -3.46
C ASP A 119 16.57 -0.06 -3.90
N PRO A 120 17.72 -0.54 -3.41
CA PRO A 120 19.04 -0.07 -3.84
C PRO A 120 19.30 -0.25 -5.34
N ALA A 121 18.64 -1.22 -5.98
CA ALA A 121 18.70 -1.45 -7.43
C ALA A 121 17.79 -0.52 -8.25
N GLY A 122 17.06 0.36 -7.58
CA GLY A 122 16.06 1.26 -8.13
C GLY A 122 14.64 0.69 -8.07
N GLY A 123 13.68 1.55 -7.75
CA GLY A 123 12.28 1.16 -7.54
C GLY A 123 11.94 1.00 -6.06
N PHE A 124 10.84 0.30 -5.80
CA PHE A 124 10.28 0.14 -4.45
C PHE A 124 9.76 -1.28 -4.27
N SER A 125 9.93 -1.82 -3.05
CA SER A 125 9.34 -3.07 -2.61
C SER A 125 8.38 -2.84 -1.45
N ASP A 126 7.61 -3.86 -1.09
CA ASP A 126 6.66 -3.76 0.00
C ASP A 126 7.34 -3.92 1.36
N LEU A 127 6.90 -3.13 2.33
CA LEU A 127 7.32 -3.25 3.71
C LEU A 127 6.27 -4.05 4.49
N THR A 128 6.69 -5.09 5.18
CA THR A 128 5.82 -5.92 6.01
C THR A 128 6.16 -5.72 7.49
N LEU A 129 5.14 -5.42 8.29
CA LEU A 129 5.19 -5.45 9.75
C LEU A 129 4.24 -6.51 10.26
N GLU A 130 4.68 -7.31 11.22
CA GLU A 130 3.87 -8.28 11.94
C GLU A 130 3.47 -7.69 13.29
N ILE A 131 2.19 -7.76 13.61
CA ILE A 131 1.61 -7.24 14.85
C ILE A 131 0.91 -8.41 15.54
N ASP A 132 1.54 -8.92 16.59
CA ASP A 132 1.04 -10.06 17.36
C ASP A 132 0.36 -9.56 18.63
N ILE A 133 -0.89 -9.97 18.84
CA ILE A 133 -1.73 -9.54 19.95
C ILE A 133 -2.07 -10.76 20.82
N ALA A 134 -1.64 -10.72 22.06
CA ALA A 134 -1.90 -11.75 23.04
C ALA A 134 -2.44 -11.18 24.35
N GLN A 135 -3.11 -12.02 25.13
CA GLN A 135 -3.41 -11.68 26.50
C GLN A 135 -2.14 -11.79 27.34
N ALA A 136 -1.83 -10.73 28.10
CA ALA A 136 -0.65 -10.70 28.94
C ALA A 136 -0.69 -11.80 30.00
N GLY A 137 0.15 -12.83 29.81
CA GLY A 137 0.57 -13.70 30.90
C GLY A 137 1.64 -13.01 31.74
N ASN A 138 2.04 -13.61 32.85
CA ASN A 138 3.05 -13.08 33.79
C ASN A 138 4.50 -13.14 33.26
N GLU A 139 4.75 -12.76 32.01
CA GLU A 139 6.10 -12.77 31.43
C GLU A 139 6.76 -11.39 31.50
N GLU A 140 8.04 -11.37 31.80
CA GLU A 140 8.88 -10.18 31.94
C GLU A 140 8.94 -9.39 30.63
N GLN A 141 8.67 -8.08 30.70
CA GLN A 141 8.65 -7.18 29.56
C GLN A 141 10.09 -6.91 29.07
N PRO A 142 10.42 -7.12 27.79
CA PRO A 142 11.73 -6.75 27.27
C PRO A 142 11.95 -5.22 27.35
N PRO A 143 13.18 -4.76 27.50
CA PRO A 143 13.49 -3.34 27.59
C PRO A 143 13.08 -2.62 26.29
N PRO A 144 12.63 -1.35 26.39
CA PRO A 144 12.25 -0.59 25.19
C PRO A 144 13.45 -0.40 24.25
N PRO A 145 13.21 -0.42 22.92
CA PRO A 145 14.28 -0.25 21.94
C PRO A 145 14.93 1.13 22.05
N ALA A 146 16.23 1.18 21.77
CA ALA A 146 16.97 2.44 21.70
C ALA A 146 16.42 3.31 20.56
N ARG A 147 16.18 4.59 20.82
CA ARG A 147 15.69 5.55 19.82
C ARG A 147 16.76 5.76 18.75
N VAL A 148 16.45 5.45 17.50
CA VAL A 148 17.26 5.82 16.34
C VAL A 148 16.81 7.20 15.90
N HIS A 149 17.75 8.15 15.85
CA HIS A 149 17.46 9.50 15.37
C HIS A 149 17.67 9.54 13.85
N ASP A 150 16.61 9.85 13.09
CA ASP A 150 16.73 10.12 11.66
C ASP A 150 17.26 11.56 11.46
N PRO A 151 18.52 11.76 11.01
CA PRO A 151 19.08 13.08 10.80
C PRO A 151 18.44 13.82 9.62
N ASP A 152 17.71 13.12 8.74
CA ASP A 152 17.12 13.65 7.51
C ASP A 152 15.59 13.81 7.62
N SER A 153 15.12 14.63 8.56
CA SER A 153 13.69 14.94 8.72
C SER A 153 13.12 15.82 7.57
N THR A 154 13.42 15.41 6.32
CA THR A 154 12.87 16.06 5.13
C THR A 154 11.36 15.83 5.01
N ALA A 155 10.65 16.75 4.33
CA ALA A 155 9.23 16.60 4.06
C ALA A 155 8.96 15.27 3.31
N THR A 156 7.80 14.64 3.60
CA THR A 156 7.38 13.41 2.89
C THR A 156 7.24 13.70 1.40
N ALA A 157 7.98 12.96 0.58
CA ALA A 157 7.87 13.06 -0.88
C ALA A 157 6.50 12.49 -1.35
N PRO A 158 5.93 13.00 -2.45
CA PRO A 158 4.74 12.38 -3.02
C PRO A 158 5.04 10.96 -3.50
N ALA A 159 4.09 10.04 -3.32
CA ALA A 159 4.20 8.69 -3.86
C ALA A 159 4.29 8.75 -5.41
N PRO A 160 5.08 7.87 -6.05
CA PRO A 160 5.17 7.79 -7.50
C PRO A 160 3.78 7.58 -8.12
N ARG A 161 3.46 8.41 -9.12
CA ARG A 161 2.17 8.39 -9.81
C ARG A 161 2.37 8.37 -11.31
N LEU A 162 1.40 7.84 -12.03
CA LEU A 162 1.31 8.03 -13.48
C LEU A 162 0.83 9.45 -13.77
N GLU A 163 1.45 10.08 -14.75
CA GLU A 163 0.96 11.37 -15.25
C GLU A 163 -0.39 11.14 -15.95
N ARG A 164 -1.42 11.86 -15.48
CA ARG A 164 -2.80 11.70 -15.99
C ARG A 164 -2.88 12.11 -17.46
N TRP A 165 -3.76 11.46 -18.20
CA TRP A 165 -4.03 11.71 -19.62
C TRP A 165 -2.89 11.30 -20.55
N THR A 166 -1.85 10.62 -20.06
CA THR A 166 -0.80 9.99 -20.88
C THR A 166 -1.26 8.63 -21.39
N LYS A 167 -0.55 8.12 -22.39
CA LYS A 167 -0.77 6.77 -22.94
C LYS A 167 -0.67 5.70 -21.86
N GLU A 168 0.34 5.76 -21.03
CA GLU A 168 0.61 4.82 -19.94
C GLU A 168 -0.50 4.84 -18.90
N TRP A 169 -1.02 6.02 -18.57
CA TRP A 169 -2.13 6.18 -17.65
C TRP A 169 -3.43 5.56 -18.20
N PHE A 170 -3.76 5.77 -19.47
CA PHE A 170 -4.94 5.16 -20.08
C PHE A 170 -4.81 3.63 -20.19
N VAL A 171 -3.60 3.13 -20.52
CA VAL A 171 -3.35 1.68 -20.55
C VAL A 171 -3.47 1.08 -19.15
N ALA A 172 -2.93 1.74 -18.12
CA ALA A 172 -3.09 1.31 -16.73
C ALA A 172 -4.56 1.28 -16.31
N LEU A 173 -5.33 2.32 -16.67
CA LEU A 173 -6.75 2.42 -16.36
C LEU A 173 -7.56 1.29 -17.03
N ALA A 174 -7.33 1.04 -18.32
CA ALA A 174 -7.99 -0.04 -19.04
C ALA A 174 -7.59 -1.43 -18.49
N LEU A 175 -6.32 -1.59 -18.14
CA LEU A 175 -5.82 -2.83 -17.55
C LEU A 175 -6.43 -3.10 -16.16
N ALA A 176 -6.58 -2.05 -15.34
CA ALA A 176 -7.09 -2.14 -13.96
C ALA A 176 -8.64 -2.08 -13.87
N GLU A 177 -9.35 -1.71 -14.93
CA GLU A 177 -10.80 -1.53 -14.96
C GLU A 177 -11.60 -2.67 -14.30
N PRO A 178 -11.28 -3.98 -14.53
CA PRO A 178 -12.03 -5.06 -13.92
C PRO A 178 -12.00 -5.04 -12.38
N TRP A 179 -10.89 -4.60 -11.78
CA TRP A 179 -10.74 -4.48 -10.31
C TRP A 179 -11.34 -3.17 -9.78
N LEU A 180 -11.32 -2.10 -10.56
CA LEU A 180 -11.86 -0.80 -10.17
C LEU A 180 -13.39 -0.79 -10.17
N THR A 181 -14.03 -1.62 -10.99
CA THR A 181 -15.49 -1.76 -11.04
C THR A 181 -16.07 -2.61 -9.92
N GLY A 182 -15.29 -3.60 -9.43
CA GLY A 182 -15.74 -4.53 -8.38
C GLY A 182 -16.98 -5.37 -8.76
N LEU A 183 -17.26 -5.55 -10.06
CA LEU A 183 -18.44 -6.28 -10.54
C LEU A 183 -18.24 -7.80 -10.58
N ASP A 184 -16.99 -8.25 -10.53
CA ASP A 184 -16.61 -9.67 -10.64
C ASP A 184 -15.64 -9.99 -9.52
N ASP A 185 -15.92 -11.06 -8.76
CA ASP A 185 -15.05 -11.54 -7.70
C ASP A 185 -13.75 -12.16 -8.24
N TYR A 186 -13.75 -12.59 -9.51
CA TYR A 186 -12.62 -13.21 -10.20
C TYR A 186 -12.33 -12.52 -11.54
N PRO A 187 -11.98 -11.24 -11.53
CA PRO A 187 -11.82 -10.45 -12.75
C PRO A 187 -10.69 -10.99 -13.63
N ARG A 188 -10.98 -11.17 -14.92
CA ARG A 188 -9.93 -11.49 -15.88
C ARG A 188 -9.26 -10.22 -16.40
N PRO A 189 -7.93 -10.24 -16.64
CA PRO A 189 -7.26 -9.11 -17.27
C PRO A 189 -7.69 -8.96 -18.74
N PRO A 190 -7.83 -7.72 -19.23
CA PRO A 190 -8.16 -7.49 -20.64
C PRO A 190 -7.01 -7.88 -21.57
N SER A 191 -7.37 -8.29 -22.78
CA SER A 191 -6.43 -8.51 -23.89
C SER A 191 -5.87 -7.19 -24.43
N ASN A 192 -4.78 -7.23 -25.23
CA ASN A 192 -4.24 -6.04 -25.89
C ASN A 192 -5.29 -5.33 -26.76
N ARG A 193 -6.14 -6.09 -27.41
CA ARG A 193 -7.21 -5.56 -28.25
C ARG A 193 -8.27 -4.84 -27.40
N GLU A 194 -8.71 -5.43 -26.31
CA GLU A 194 -9.69 -4.82 -25.41
C GLU A 194 -9.14 -3.51 -24.79
N ILE A 195 -7.85 -3.50 -24.39
CA ILE A 195 -7.17 -2.29 -23.92
C ILE A 195 -7.17 -1.21 -25.00
N TYR A 196 -6.78 -1.54 -26.23
CA TYR A 196 -6.80 -0.60 -27.35
C TYR A 196 -8.20 -0.03 -27.61
N GLU A 197 -9.23 -0.90 -27.70
CA GLU A 197 -10.61 -0.50 -27.95
C GLU A 197 -11.11 0.43 -26.83
N ARG A 198 -10.79 0.12 -25.58
CA ARG A 198 -11.18 0.92 -24.41
C ARG A 198 -10.51 2.29 -24.38
N VAL A 199 -9.21 2.34 -24.64
CA VAL A 199 -8.47 3.62 -24.74
C VAL A 199 -9.00 4.49 -25.88
N ARG A 200 -9.32 3.89 -27.03
CA ARG A 200 -9.91 4.60 -28.17
C ARG A 200 -11.30 5.16 -27.84
N GLU A 201 -12.12 4.41 -27.14
CA GLU A 201 -13.43 4.85 -26.67
C GLU A 201 -13.31 6.07 -25.74
N TRP A 202 -12.42 6.01 -24.75
CA TRP A 202 -12.26 7.06 -23.75
C TRP A 202 -11.59 8.32 -24.27
N HIS A 203 -10.54 8.18 -25.08
CA HIS A 203 -9.72 9.31 -25.51
C HIS A 203 -9.98 9.74 -26.96
N GLY A 204 -10.47 8.84 -27.80
CA GLY A 204 -10.67 9.08 -29.22
C GLY A 204 -9.40 8.91 -30.07
N TYR A 205 -8.22 8.86 -29.42
CA TYR A 205 -6.92 8.62 -30.05
C TYR A 205 -6.14 7.59 -29.21
N ALA A 206 -5.54 6.61 -29.82
CA ALA A 206 -4.94 5.47 -29.13
C ALA A 206 -3.44 5.27 -29.34
N TRP A 207 -2.66 6.29 -29.67
CA TRP A 207 -1.17 6.28 -29.74
C TRP A 207 -0.54 5.04 -30.41
N ASN A 208 -1.12 4.52 -31.49
CA ASN A 208 -0.72 3.28 -32.16
C ASN A 208 -0.82 2.01 -31.29
N LEU A 209 -1.71 2.00 -30.29
CA LEU A 209 -1.99 0.82 -29.45
C LEU A 209 -2.70 -0.32 -30.22
N GLU A 210 -3.10 -0.12 -31.48
CA GLU A 210 -3.52 -1.20 -32.38
C GLU A 210 -2.41 -2.24 -32.59
N ARG A 211 -1.15 -1.88 -32.34
CA ARG A 211 -0.01 -2.79 -32.34
C ARG A 211 0.17 -3.41 -30.96
N PRO A 212 0.02 -4.74 -30.79
CA PRO A 212 0.11 -5.40 -29.48
C PRO A 212 1.40 -5.08 -28.71
N GLN A 213 2.53 -4.93 -29.43
CA GLN A 213 3.82 -4.59 -28.84
C GLN A 213 3.80 -3.24 -28.11
N ARG A 214 3.04 -2.26 -28.62
CA ARG A 214 2.91 -0.94 -27.97
C ARG A 214 2.10 -0.99 -26.68
N VAL A 215 1.10 -1.87 -26.64
CA VAL A 215 0.36 -2.14 -25.38
C VAL A 215 1.30 -2.81 -24.38
N ASP A 216 2.04 -3.83 -24.79
CA ASP A 216 2.98 -4.55 -23.93
C ASP A 216 4.11 -3.63 -23.41
N GLU A 217 4.62 -2.70 -24.22
CA GLU A 217 5.58 -1.66 -23.80
C GLU A 217 4.99 -0.78 -22.69
N SER A 218 3.75 -0.31 -22.87
CA SER A 218 3.08 0.52 -21.85
C SER A 218 2.80 -0.27 -20.58
N ILE A 219 2.40 -1.54 -20.66
CA ILE A 219 2.23 -2.41 -19.48
C ILE A 219 3.55 -2.58 -18.73
N ARG A 220 4.69 -2.71 -19.42
CA ARG A 220 6.01 -2.77 -18.77
C ARG A 220 6.34 -1.47 -18.04
N SER A 221 6.02 -0.31 -18.62
CA SER A 221 6.20 0.99 -17.96
C SER A 221 5.35 1.11 -16.70
N VAL A 222 4.09 0.66 -16.76
CA VAL A 222 3.20 0.61 -15.59
C VAL A 222 3.75 -0.34 -14.52
N ALA A 223 4.24 -1.52 -14.92
CA ALA A 223 4.83 -2.49 -13.99
C ALA A 223 6.08 -1.94 -13.29
N ALA A 224 6.96 -1.24 -14.02
CA ALA A 224 8.14 -0.62 -13.42
C ALA A 224 7.80 0.43 -12.34
N LEU A 225 6.63 1.07 -12.43
CA LEU A 225 6.16 2.03 -11.43
C LEU A 225 5.39 1.36 -10.29
N ALA A 226 4.66 0.26 -10.58
CA ALA A 226 3.83 -0.45 -9.63
C ALA A 226 4.62 -1.39 -8.72
N PHE A 227 5.75 -1.92 -9.20
CA PHE A 227 6.59 -2.91 -8.51
C PHE A 227 7.99 -2.38 -8.31
N GLY A 228 8.68 -2.86 -7.27
CA GLY A 228 10.12 -2.71 -7.14
C GLY A 228 10.88 -3.59 -8.14
N ALA A 229 12.19 -3.37 -8.25
CA ALA A 229 13.03 -4.12 -9.20
C ALA A 229 13.01 -5.63 -8.92
N GLY A 230 12.91 -6.04 -7.64
CA GLY A 230 12.88 -7.45 -7.22
C GLY A 230 11.56 -8.15 -7.51
N ASP A 231 10.43 -7.41 -7.50
CA ASP A 231 9.07 -7.97 -7.59
C ASP A 231 8.41 -7.75 -8.96
N ASN A 232 9.10 -7.09 -9.88
CA ASN A 232 8.54 -6.79 -11.20
C ASN A 232 8.37 -8.08 -12.02
N PRO A 233 7.12 -8.44 -12.42
CA PRO A 233 6.83 -9.69 -13.11
C PRO A 233 7.52 -9.84 -14.47
N PHE A 234 8.09 -8.78 -15.04
CA PHE A 234 8.87 -8.83 -16.27
C PHE A 234 10.37 -9.10 -16.04
N THR A 235 10.88 -8.93 -14.82
CA THR A 235 12.31 -9.09 -14.48
C THR A 235 12.61 -10.30 -13.61
N ILE A 236 11.60 -10.90 -12.98
CA ILE A 236 11.79 -12.10 -12.13
C ILE A 236 12.24 -13.28 -12.97
N SER A 237 13.47 -13.75 -12.70
CA SER A 237 14.08 -14.90 -13.41
C SER A 237 13.58 -16.26 -12.91
N ALA A 238 12.99 -16.34 -11.73
CA ALA A 238 12.56 -17.58 -11.09
C ALA A 238 11.10 -17.92 -11.42
N GLY A 239 10.88 -18.50 -12.59
CA GLY A 239 9.58 -19.00 -13.00
C GLY A 239 8.78 -18.02 -13.85
N ARG A 240 8.03 -18.60 -14.80
CA ARG A 240 7.12 -17.82 -15.66
C ARG A 240 5.95 -17.36 -14.80
N VAL A 241 5.89 -16.07 -14.48
CA VAL A 241 4.69 -15.52 -13.84
C VAL A 241 3.51 -15.75 -14.79
N GLN A 242 2.65 -16.69 -14.41
CA GLN A 242 1.42 -16.89 -15.15
C GLN A 242 0.57 -15.64 -14.99
N ASN A 243 0.21 -15.04 -16.13
CA ASN A 243 -0.69 -13.89 -16.16
C ASN A 243 -0.11 -12.57 -15.62
N VAL A 244 1.00 -12.12 -16.22
CA VAL A 244 1.62 -10.82 -15.93
C VAL A 244 0.60 -9.67 -15.96
N ARG A 245 -0.36 -9.67 -16.89
CA ARG A 245 -1.40 -8.63 -16.96
C ARG A 245 -2.30 -8.61 -15.76
N TYR A 246 -2.64 -9.79 -15.23
CA TYR A 246 -3.40 -9.90 -13.98
C TYR A 246 -2.64 -9.20 -12.84
N ALA A 247 -1.37 -9.56 -12.64
CA ALA A 247 -0.54 -8.99 -11.58
C ALA A 247 -0.40 -7.48 -11.70
N VAL A 248 -0.13 -6.97 -12.92
CA VAL A 248 0.05 -5.53 -13.16
C VAL A 248 -1.27 -4.75 -13.00
N GLY A 249 -2.38 -5.29 -13.49
CA GLY A 249 -3.70 -4.64 -13.38
C GLY A 249 -4.19 -4.55 -11.93
N LEU A 250 -4.10 -5.65 -11.20
CA LEU A 250 -4.41 -5.69 -9.77
C LEU A 250 -3.53 -4.70 -8.99
N ARG A 251 -2.22 -4.77 -9.22
CA ARG A 251 -1.27 -3.90 -8.52
C ARG A 251 -1.46 -2.43 -8.82
N ALA A 252 -1.80 -2.07 -10.06
CA ALA A 252 -2.10 -0.69 -10.45
C ALA A 252 -3.33 -0.14 -9.71
N ALA A 253 -4.36 -0.97 -9.49
CA ALA A 253 -5.51 -0.62 -8.68
C ALA A 253 -5.16 -0.53 -7.18
N GLU A 254 -4.45 -1.51 -6.61
CA GLU A 254 -4.05 -1.56 -5.20
C GLU A 254 -3.15 -0.38 -4.80
N THR A 255 -2.18 -0.02 -5.64
CA THR A 255 -1.27 1.12 -5.39
C THR A 255 -1.85 2.46 -5.81
N ARG A 256 -3.11 2.48 -6.25
CA ARG A 256 -3.82 3.68 -6.74
C ARG A 256 -3.04 4.48 -7.80
N LEU A 257 -2.31 3.78 -8.67
CA LEU A 257 -1.77 4.40 -9.88
C LEU A 257 -2.90 4.92 -10.78
N VAL A 258 -4.04 4.22 -10.73
CA VAL A 258 -5.34 4.61 -11.30
C VAL A 258 -6.45 4.24 -10.32
N THR A 259 -7.56 4.98 -10.34
CA THR A 259 -8.64 4.87 -9.35
C THR A 259 -10.01 4.72 -10.01
N ALA A 260 -11.01 4.27 -9.24
CA ALA A 260 -12.40 4.26 -9.68
C ALA A 260 -12.93 5.66 -10.05
N THR A 261 -12.42 6.72 -9.39
CA THR A 261 -12.73 8.12 -9.73
C THR A 261 -12.20 8.48 -11.11
N ASP A 262 -10.98 8.04 -11.46
CA ASP A 262 -10.41 8.25 -12.79
C ASP A 262 -11.25 7.54 -13.86
N LEU A 263 -11.68 6.31 -13.58
CA LEU A 263 -12.56 5.55 -14.47
C LEU A 263 -13.91 6.25 -14.68
N ALA A 264 -14.53 6.74 -13.62
CA ALA A 264 -15.78 7.49 -13.72
C ALA A 264 -15.62 8.78 -14.56
N GLU A 265 -14.51 9.50 -14.39
CA GLU A 265 -14.22 10.72 -15.14
C GLU A 265 -14.06 10.45 -16.65
N VAL A 266 -13.30 9.43 -17.04
CA VAL A 266 -13.11 9.12 -18.47
C VAL A 266 -14.40 8.61 -19.11
N ASN A 267 -15.21 7.81 -18.41
CA ASN A 267 -16.50 7.34 -18.89
C ASN A 267 -17.47 8.51 -19.11
N ALA A 268 -17.54 9.47 -18.18
CA ALA A 268 -18.37 10.66 -18.31
C ALA A 268 -17.97 11.50 -19.53
N LYS A 269 -16.66 11.70 -19.75
CA LYS A 269 -16.14 12.43 -20.92
C LYS A 269 -16.40 11.69 -22.24
N ALA A 270 -16.28 10.38 -22.27
CA ALA A 270 -16.59 9.57 -23.46
C ALA A 270 -18.08 9.70 -23.84
N THR A 271 -18.98 9.58 -22.87
CA THR A 271 -20.44 9.72 -23.08
C THR A 271 -20.79 11.09 -23.67
N THR A 272 -20.17 12.16 -23.20
CA THR A 272 -20.41 13.52 -23.71
C THR A 272 -19.98 13.68 -25.18
N ARG A 273 -18.94 12.96 -25.62
CA ARG A 273 -18.50 12.99 -27.03
C ARG A 273 -19.43 12.26 -28.00
N HIS A 274 -20.13 11.23 -27.51
CA HIS A 274 -20.99 10.38 -28.34
C HIS A 274 -22.45 10.85 -28.36
N THR A 275 -22.81 11.90 -27.60
CA THR A 275 -24.14 12.50 -27.65
C THR A 275 -24.21 13.45 -28.84
N PRO A 276 -24.97 13.14 -29.94
CA PRO A 276 -25.13 14.06 -31.07
C PRO A 276 -25.86 15.30 -30.60
N LYS A 277 -25.35 16.47 -30.99
CA LYS A 277 -26.04 17.76 -30.81
C LYS A 277 -27.30 17.83 -31.68
#